data_7b976fb7ff04aa1a0968b4aeec5e2b9d
#
_entry.id   7b976fb7ff04aa1a0968b4aeec5e2b9d
#
_cell.length_a   1.000
_cell.length_b   1.000
_cell.length_c   1.000
_cell.angle_alpha   90.00
_cell.angle_beta   90.00
_cell.angle_gamma   90.00
#
_symmetry.space_group_name_H-M   'P 1'
#
loop_
_entity.id
_entity.type
_entity.pdbx_description
1 polymer ?
#
loop_
_entity_poly.entity_id
_entity_poly.type
_entity_poly.pdbx_seq_one_letter_code
_entity_poly.pdbx_strand_id
1 'polypeptide(L)'
;MSDYNKELSVAIEIIKKASEITEWFRKTGFEIFEKNDSSPVTIADFASQIYIITKLKELYPKDQIIAEEDAISLIDDKGIKVIRDCFRDLNIHDVAEVKEILNYRGKSSNRIWTIDPIDGTRGFQEGLSYALGICLMEESIPKICAIAVPDYDDRGLAIFTAEIYQGAKASYGGADFKPIHVSTQKDIKKARMCHSLHYDMPWVVQFAEKIGIKDRIQLDSMAKFCMVADGSCDIYIKPIMGYEAFSWDYSPGDLLVREAGGIVTDLDEERLTFKDNKCILRSPGIISTNGLLHNEVADFIRINFFSI
;
A
#
# COMPACT_ATOMS: atom_id res chain seq x y z
N MET A 1 -11.14 4.97 24.52
CA MET A 1 -11.19 4.20 23.28
C MET A 1 -11.27 5.21 22.16
N SER A 2 -10.28 5.29 21.31
CA SER A 2 -10.42 6.10 20.10
C SER A 2 -11.34 5.30 19.18
N ASP A 3 -12.40 5.92 18.76
CA ASP A 3 -13.42 5.24 17.96
C ASP A 3 -13.29 5.72 16.51
N TYR A 4 -12.44 5.02 15.73
CA TYR A 4 -12.28 5.26 14.29
C TYR A 4 -13.20 4.36 13.45
N ASN A 5 -14.19 3.72 14.03
CA ASN A 5 -15.09 2.78 13.34
C ASN A 5 -15.74 3.40 12.10
N LYS A 6 -16.11 4.69 12.18
CA LYS A 6 -16.73 5.40 11.06
C LYS A 6 -15.72 5.60 9.93
N GLU A 7 -14.52 6.10 10.25
CA GLU A 7 -13.45 6.32 9.28
C GLU A 7 -13.02 5.01 8.62
N LEU A 8 -12.89 3.94 9.40
CA LEU A 8 -12.53 2.62 8.87
C LEU A 8 -13.61 2.08 7.94
N SER A 9 -14.90 2.18 8.32
CA SER A 9 -16.01 1.75 7.45
C SER A 9 -16.01 2.53 6.13
N VAL A 10 -15.80 3.84 6.19
CA VAL A 10 -15.71 4.69 5.01
C VAL A 10 -14.50 4.33 4.14
N ALA A 11 -13.32 4.10 4.75
CA ALA A 11 -12.13 3.69 4.01
C ALA A 11 -12.34 2.36 3.28
N ILE A 12 -13.01 1.39 3.91
CA ILE A 12 -13.35 0.10 3.29
C ILE A 12 -14.27 0.30 2.06
N GLU A 13 -15.32 1.09 2.18
CA GLU A 13 -16.23 1.36 1.06
C GLU A 13 -15.52 2.07 -0.09
N ILE A 14 -14.69 3.06 0.23
CA ILE A 14 -13.92 3.81 -0.76
C ILE A 14 -12.95 2.89 -1.49
N ILE A 15 -12.13 2.11 -0.76
CA ILE A 15 -11.08 1.28 -1.39
C ILE A 15 -11.69 0.14 -2.22
N LYS A 16 -12.82 -0.40 -1.78
CA LYS A 16 -13.57 -1.40 -2.54
C LYS A 16 -14.04 -0.84 -3.87
N LYS A 17 -14.63 0.35 -3.88
CA LYS A 17 -15.10 0.99 -5.11
C LYS A 17 -13.95 1.44 -6.00
N ALA A 18 -12.85 1.90 -5.42
CA ALA A 18 -11.63 2.22 -6.15
C ALA A 18 -11.05 0.98 -6.86
N SER A 19 -11.09 -0.19 -6.22
CA SER A 19 -10.67 -1.45 -6.88
C SER A 19 -11.58 -1.85 -8.05
N GLU A 20 -12.88 -1.54 -8.00
CA GLU A 20 -13.77 -1.74 -9.16
C GLU A 20 -13.40 -0.82 -10.34
N ILE A 21 -12.93 0.41 -10.05
CA ILE A 21 -12.44 1.35 -11.05
C ILE A 21 -11.18 0.79 -11.74
N THR A 22 -10.18 0.35 -10.97
CA THR A 22 -8.95 -0.19 -11.55
C THR A 22 -9.21 -1.45 -12.37
N GLU A 23 -10.11 -2.32 -11.92
CA GLU A 23 -10.54 -3.52 -12.65
C GLU A 23 -11.34 -3.18 -13.94
N TRP A 24 -12.10 -2.09 -13.95
CA TRP A 24 -12.75 -1.62 -15.19
C TRP A 24 -11.69 -1.29 -16.26
N PHE A 25 -10.63 -0.57 -15.88
CA PHE A 25 -9.53 -0.25 -16.78
C PHE A 25 -8.75 -1.48 -17.23
N ARG A 26 -8.53 -2.45 -16.36
CA ARG A 26 -7.89 -3.72 -16.74
C ARG A 26 -8.67 -4.46 -17.83
N LYS A 27 -9.99 -4.41 -17.78
CA LYS A 27 -10.88 -5.08 -18.75
C LYS A 27 -11.04 -4.31 -20.05
N THR A 28 -11.06 -2.99 -20.00
CA THR A 28 -11.34 -2.13 -21.17
C THR A 28 -10.08 -1.62 -21.86
N GLY A 29 -8.92 -1.72 -21.22
CA GLY A 29 -7.66 -1.11 -21.65
C GLY A 29 -7.45 0.28 -21.05
N PHE A 30 -6.20 0.71 -20.98
CA PHE A 30 -5.82 1.99 -20.38
C PHE A 30 -4.62 2.61 -21.09
N GLU A 31 -4.51 3.94 -21.01
CA GLU A 31 -3.33 4.68 -21.46
C GLU A 31 -2.28 4.72 -20.35
N ILE A 32 -1.01 4.61 -20.75
CA ILE A 32 0.17 4.65 -19.89
C ILE A 32 0.90 5.95 -20.15
N PHE A 33 1.31 6.61 -19.09
CA PHE A 33 2.11 7.83 -19.13
C PHE A 33 3.42 7.59 -18.34
N GLU A 34 4.41 8.44 -18.59
CA GLU A 34 5.66 8.46 -17.83
C GLU A 34 5.76 9.77 -17.07
N LYS A 35 5.99 9.70 -15.77
CA LYS A 35 6.22 10.87 -14.91
C LYS A 35 7.62 11.45 -15.17
N ASN A 36 7.91 12.64 -14.64
CA ASN A 36 9.22 13.29 -14.79
C ASN A 36 10.40 12.51 -14.20
N ASP A 37 10.14 11.64 -13.23
CA ASP A 37 11.11 10.75 -12.61
C ASP A 37 11.21 9.37 -13.31
N SER A 38 10.60 9.23 -14.47
CA SER A 38 10.50 8.00 -15.26
C SER A 38 9.70 6.87 -14.60
N SER A 39 8.97 7.14 -13.53
CA SER A 39 7.99 6.19 -13.01
C SER A 39 6.73 6.15 -13.88
N PRO A 40 6.11 4.98 -14.05
CA PRO A 40 4.89 4.86 -14.81
C PRO A 40 3.69 5.38 -14.02
N VAL A 41 2.71 5.92 -14.73
CA VAL A 41 1.37 6.22 -14.24
C VAL A 41 0.35 5.88 -15.31
N THR A 42 -0.85 5.44 -14.94
CA THR A 42 -1.91 5.13 -15.88
C THR A 42 -3.14 6.00 -15.65
N ILE A 43 -4.03 6.01 -16.63
CA ILE A 43 -5.33 6.67 -16.47
C ILE A 43 -6.16 6.06 -15.32
N ALA A 44 -5.89 4.79 -14.96
CA ALA A 44 -6.54 4.11 -13.85
C ALA A 44 -6.11 4.67 -12.49
N ASP A 45 -4.83 5.04 -12.33
CA ASP A 45 -4.30 5.71 -11.12
C ASP A 45 -5.06 7.02 -10.88
N PHE A 46 -5.17 7.84 -11.92
CA PHE A 46 -5.90 9.09 -11.84
C PHE A 46 -7.38 8.90 -11.52
N ALA A 47 -8.05 7.96 -12.19
CA ALA A 47 -9.48 7.70 -11.96
C ALA A 47 -9.73 7.20 -10.53
N SER A 48 -8.91 6.27 -10.06
CA SER A 48 -8.95 5.76 -8.68
C SER A 48 -8.76 6.89 -7.68
N GLN A 49 -7.70 7.69 -7.84
CA GLN A 49 -7.42 8.82 -6.94
C GLN A 49 -8.51 9.88 -6.94
N ILE A 50 -9.06 10.24 -8.09
CA ILE A 50 -10.16 11.20 -8.20
C ILE A 50 -11.36 10.73 -7.39
N TYR A 51 -11.73 9.46 -7.51
CA TYR A 51 -12.83 8.89 -6.75
C TYR A 51 -12.56 8.95 -5.24
N ILE A 52 -11.38 8.49 -4.81
CA ILE A 52 -11.00 8.47 -3.39
C ILE A 52 -11.01 9.89 -2.81
N ILE A 53 -10.37 10.85 -3.47
CA ILE A 53 -10.33 12.25 -3.02
C ILE A 53 -11.74 12.86 -2.99
N THR A 54 -12.59 12.59 -3.98
CA THR A 54 -13.97 13.10 -4.00
C THR A 54 -14.71 12.68 -2.75
N LYS A 55 -14.64 11.40 -2.38
CA LYS A 55 -15.32 10.87 -1.20
C LYS A 55 -14.73 11.39 0.12
N LEU A 56 -13.41 11.50 0.22
CA LEU A 56 -12.78 12.06 1.40
C LEU A 56 -13.08 13.56 1.55
N LYS A 57 -13.07 14.34 0.46
CA LYS A 57 -13.45 15.76 0.46
C LYS A 57 -14.90 15.96 0.95
N GLU A 58 -15.80 15.09 0.49
CA GLU A 58 -17.22 15.12 0.88
C GLU A 58 -17.42 14.83 2.37
N LEU A 59 -16.80 13.77 2.87
CA LEU A 59 -17.04 13.25 4.22
C LEU A 59 -16.14 13.87 5.30
N TYR A 60 -14.91 14.26 4.92
CA TYR A 60 -13.88 14.81 5.81
C TYR A 60 -13.26 16.10 5.26
N PRO A 61 -14.05 17.16 5.01
CA PRO A 61 -13.57 18.40 4.34
C PRO A 61 -12.55 19.21 5.14
N LYS A 62 -12.30 18.83 6.40
CA LYS A 62 -11.34 19.49 7.29
C LYS A 62 -10.00 18.76 7.35
N ASP A 63 -9.95 17.50 6.89
CA ASP A 63 -8.75 16.69 6.93
C ASP A 63 -7.82 17.06 5.76
N GLN A 64 -6.53 16.89 5.97
CA GLN A 64 -5.53 16.99 4.90
C GLN A 64 -5.52 15.69 4.10
N ILE A 65 -5.24 15.80 2.81
CA ILE A 65 -5.06 14.66 1.92
C ILE A 65 -3.66 14.73 1.31
N ILE A 66 -2.95 13.62 1.39
CA ILE A 66 -1.66 13.40 0.72
C ILE A 66 -1.84 12.20 -0.20
N ALA A 67 -1.72 12.42 -1.50
CA ALA A 67 -1.92 11.40 -2.51
C ALA A 67 -0.74 11.36 -3.47
N GLU A 68 -0.46 10.18 -4.01
CA GLU A 68 0.70 9.98 -4.89
C GLU A 68 0.63 10.81 -6.15
N GLU A 69 -0.52 10.83 -6.83
CA GLU A 69 -0.61 11.40 -8.16
C GLU A 69 -0.87 12.91 -8.15
N ASP A 70 0.04 13.66 -8.77
CA ASP A 70 -0.04 15.12 -8.95
C ASP A 70 0.15 15.57 -10.41
N ALA A 71 0.47 14.63 -11.31
CA ALA A 71 0.83 14.91 -12.70
C ALA A 71 -0.39 15.21 -13.60
N ILE A 72 -1.25 16.13 -13.18
CA ILE A 72 -2.49 16.50 -13.87
C ILE A 72 -2.28 16.95 -15.33
N SER A 73 -1.10 17.47 -15.66
CA SER A 73 -0.74 17.90 -17.01
C SER A 73 -0.68 16.74 -18.01
N LEU A 74 -0.57 15.51 -17.54
CA LEU A 74 -0.56 14.32 -18.39
C LEU A 74 -1.96 13.93 -18.88
N ILE A 75 -3.03 14.44 -18.26
CA ILE A 75 -4.40 14.09 -18.63
C ILE A 75 -4.96 15.13 -19.59
N ASP A 76 -5.21 14.72 -20.82
CA ASP A 76 -5.89 15.50 -21.84
C ASP A 76 -7.44 15.32 -21.78
N ASP A 77 -8.16 16.00 -22.68
CA ASP A 77 -9.63 15.91 -22.75
C ASP A 77 -10.12 14.50 -23.09
N LYS A 78 -9.33 13.71 -23.81
CA LYS A 78 -9.65 12.30 -24.12
C LYS A 78 -9.56 11.46 -22.86
N GLY A 79 -8.50 11.60 -22.06
CA GLY A 79 -8.35 10.93 -20.78
C GLY A 79 -9.49 11.28 -19.82
N ILE A 80 -9.87 12.57 -19.73
CA ILE A 80 -11.01 13.01 -18.91
C ILE A 80 -12.30 12.31 -19.36
N LYS A 81 -12.51 12.18 -20.67
CA LYS A 81 -13.69 11.49 -21.19
C LYS A 81 -13.70 10.02 -20.78
N VAL A 82 -12.57 9.33 -20.88
CA VAL A 82 -12.46 7.91 -20.49
C VAL A 82 -12.74 7.72 -18.99
N ILE A 83 -12.23 8.61 -18.12
CA ILE A 83 -12.55 8.60 -16.69
C ILE A 83 -14.06 8.75 -16.46
N ARG A 84 -14.70 9.70 -17.15
CA ARG A 84 -16.16 9.91 -17.05
C ARG A 84 -16.96 8.72 -17.55
N ASP A 85 -16.50 8.04 -18.61
CA ASP A 85 -17.13 6.82 -19.12
C ASP A 85 -17.04 5.69 -18.09
N CYS A 86 -15.87 5.47 -17.46
CA CYS A 86 -15.70 4.54 -16.36
C CYS A 86 -16.66 4.84 -15.21
N PHE A 87 -16.72 6.09 -14.77
CA PHE A 87 -17.60 6.48 -13.66
C PHE A 87 -19.08 6.27 -13.99
N ARG A 88 -19.52 6.60 -15.19
CA ARG A 88 -20.88 6.33 -15.65
C ARG A 88 -21.20 4.84 -15.61
N ASP A 89 -20.33 3.99 -16.16
CA ASP A 89 -20.52 2.55 -16.25
C ASP A 89 -20.56 1.88 -14.85
N LEU A 90 -19.83 2.46 -13.88
CA LEU A 90 -19.83 2.02 -12.49
C LEU A 90 -20.87 2.72 -11.59
N ASN A 91 -21.79 3.51 -12.19
CA ASN A 91 -22.79 4.30 -11.46
C ASN A 91 -22.19 5.22 -10.40
N ILE A 92 -21.03 5.82 -10.68
CA ILE A 92 -20.40 6.83 -9.84
C ILE A 92 -20.88 8.20 -10.30
N HIS A 93 -21.61 8.90 -9.44
CA HIS A 93 -22.17 10.22 -9.69
C HIS A 93 -21.48 11.26 -8.81
N ASP A 94 -21.72 12.53 -9.11
CA ASP A 94 -21.27 13.68 -8.31
C ASP A 94 -19.74 13.85 -8.20
N VAL A 95 -19.02 13.45 -9.25
CA VAL A 95 -17.60 13.78 -9.36
C VAL A 95 -17.47 15.18 -9.94
N ALA A 96 -16.89 16.09 -9.15
CA ALA A 96 -16.58 17.46 -9.56
C ALA A 96 -15.60 17.48 -10.75
N GLU A 97 -15.21 18.69 -11.21
CA GLU A 97 -14.23 18.80 -12.29
C GLU A 97 -12.95 18.02 -11.98
N VAL A 98 -12.61 17.06 -12.85
CA VAL A 98 -11.51 16.10 -12.70
C VAL A 98 -10.20 16.78 -12.27
N LYS A 99 -9.86 17.89 -12.94
CA LYS A 99 -8.62 18.63 -12.67
C LYS A 99 -8.63 19.33 -11.30
N GLU A 100 -9.78 19.80 -10.85
CA GLU A 100 -9.93 20.42 -9.53
C GLU A 100 -9.73 19.37 -8.41
N ILE A 101 -10.33 18.21 -8.57
CA ILE A 101 -10.24 17.15 -7.59
C ILE A 101 -8.82 16.58 -7.47
N LEU A 102 -8.13 16.34 -8.58
CA LEU A 102 -6.75 15.85 -8.54
C LEU A 102 -5.80 16.78 -7.78
N ASN A 103 -6.04 18.11 -7.83
CA ASN A 103 -5.26 19.09 -7.10
C ASN A 103 -5.74 19.33 -5.66
N TYR A 104 -6.86 18.75 -5.26
CA TYR A 104 -7.38 18.94 -3.92
C TYR A 104 -6.52 18.21 -2.87
N ARG A 105 -6.05 18.94 -1.87
CA ARG A 105 -5.23 18.42 -0.77
C ARG A 105 -5.83 18.70 0.62
N GLY A 106 -7.06 19.20 0.67
CA GLY A 106 -7.70 19.59 1.92
C GLY A 106 -7.06 20.83 2.56
N LYS A 107 -7.20 20.94 3.87
CA LYS A 107 -6.57 21.99 4.68
C LYS A 107 -5.47 21.34 5.50
N SER A 108 -4.42 22.12 5.80
CA SER A 108 -3.41 21.66 6.75
C SER A 108 -4.07 21.27 8.08
N SER A 109 -3.83 20.06 8.52
CA SER A 109 -4.48 19.44 9.65
C SER A 109 -3.55 18.40 10.29
N ASN A 110 -3.75 18.10 11.56
CA ASN A 110 -3.08 16.97 12.23
C ASN A 110 -3.69 15.62 11.81
N ARG A 111 -4.85 15.65 11.13
CA ARG A 111 -5.49 14.48 10.53
C ARG A 111 -5.17 14.46 9.04
N ILE A 112 -4.51 13.42 8.61
CA ILE A 112 -3.98 13.28 7.25
C ILE A 112 -4.39 11.93 6.67
N TRP A 113 -5.07 11.96 5.54
CA TRP A 113 -5.30 10.78 4.72
C TRP A 113 -4.18 10.62 3.71
N THR A 114 -3.48 9.49 3.75
CA THR A 114 -2.52 9.11 2.71
C THR A 114 -3.19 8.16 1.73
N ILE A 115 -2.93 8.35 0.44
CA ILE A 115 -3.57 7.60 -0.64
C ILE A 115 -2.50 7.14 -1.63
N ASP A 116 -2.48 5.85 -1.87
CA ASP A 116 -1.84 5.25 -3.03
C ASP A 116 -2.94 4.62 -3.90
N PRO A 117 -3.24 5.22 -5.07
CA PRO A 117 -4.34 4.76 -5.91
C PRO A 117 -4.06 3.43 -6.61
N ILE A 118 -2.79 3.15 -6.94
CA ILE A 118 -2.29 1.88 -7.48
C ILE A 118 -0.83 1.70 -7.08
N ASP A 119 -0.58 1.09 -5.94
CA ASP A 119 0.78 0.65 -5.58
C ASP A 119 1.18 -0.55 -6.44
N GLY A 120 2.32 -0.43 -7.08
CA GLY A 120 2.78 -1.40 -8.06
C GLY A 120 2.23 -1.14 -9.45
N THR A 121 2.18 0.12 -9.91
CA THR A 121 1.70 0.53 -11.24
C THR A 121 2.36 -0.25 -12.37
N ARG A 122 3.65 -0.60 -12.25
CA ARG A 122 4.34 -1.44 -13.23
C ARG A 122 3.74 -2.86 -13.27
N GLY A 123 3.50 -3.48 -12.13
CA GLY A 123 2.81 -4.76 -12.04
C GLY A 123 1.40 -4.68 -12.62
N PHE A 124 0.66 -3.60 -12.33
CA PHE A 124 -0.66 -3.35 -12.91
C PHE A 124 -0.62 -3.33 -14.45
N GLN A 125 0.34 -2.62 -15.05
CA GLN A 125 0.53 -2.54 -16.51
C GLN A 125 0.82 -3.90 -17.14
N GLU A 126 1.57 -4.74 -16.46
CA GLU A 126 1.97 -6.07 -16.93
C GLU A 126 0.91 -7.15 -16.63
N GLY A 127 -0.24 -6.77 -16.05
CA GLY A 127 -1.30 -7.71 -15.67
C GLY A 127 -0.97 -8.55 -14.44
N LEU A 128 -0.01 -8.09 -13.62
CA LEU A 128 0.44 -8.73 -12.39
C LEU A 128 -0.25 -8.17 -11.15
N SER A 129 0.22 -8.57 -9.96
CA SER A 129 -0.30 -8.10 -8.67
C SER A 129 -0.05 -6.60 -8.47
N TYR A 130 -1.05 -5.93 -7.91
CA TYR A 130 -1.00 -4.55 -7.45
C TYR A 130 -1.90 -4.39 -6.22
N ALA A 131 -1.83 -3.24 -5.58
CA ALA A 131 -2.68 -2.93 -4.45
C ALA A 131 -3.15 -1.47 -4.51
N LEU A 132 -4.17 -1.15 -3.72
CA LEU A 132 -4.60 0.21 -3.46
C LEU A 132 -4.53 0.42 -1.94
N GLY A 133 -4.06 1.57 -1.50
CA GLY A 133 -3.88 1.85 -0.08
C GLY A 133 -4.46 3.18 0.37
N ILE A 134 -5.16 3.15 1.52
CA ILE A 134 -5.62 4.35 2.23
C ILE A 134 -5.23 4.20 3.70
N CYS A 135 -4.65 5.27 4.29
CA CYS A 135 -4.38 5.31 5.71
C CYS A 135 -4.76 6.68 6.28
N LEU A 136 -5.44 6.70 7.42
CA LEU A 136 -5.61 7.92 8.22
C LEU A 136 -4.51 7.97 9.27
N MET A 137 -3.77 9.06 9.27
CA MET A 137 -2.80 9.39 10.32
C MET A 137 -3.32 10.55 11.18
N GLU A 138 -3.07 10.50 12.47
CA GLU A 138 -3.18 11.65 13.38
C GLU A 138 -1.86 11.88 14.09
N GLU A 139 -1.39 13.14 14.06
CA GLU A 139 -0.08 13.50 14.63
C GLU A 139 1.06 12.61 14.11
N SER A 140 1.02 12.33 12.80
CA SER A 140 1.99 11.46 12.10
C SER A 140 1.97 9.97 12.54
N ILE A 141 0.94 9.55 13.25
CA ILE A 141 0.76 8.15 13.69
C ILE A 141 -0.40 7.53 12.90
N PRO A 142 -0.18 6.44 12.16
CA PRO A 142 -1.24 5.67 11.52
C PRO A 142 -2.31 5.20 12.52
N LYS A 143 -3.57 5.49 12.26
CA LYS A 143 -4.72 5.18 13.11
C LYS A 143 -5.61 4.09 12.52
N ILE A 144 -5.90 4.18 11.23
CA ILE A 144 -6.58 3.13 10.49
C ILE A 144 -5.96 2.97 9.12
N CYS A 145 -6.08 1.79 8.55
CA CYS A 145 -5.76 1.55 7.15
C CYS A 145 -6.79 0.63 6.49
N ALA A 146 -6.93 0.79 5.18
CA ALA A 146 -7.58 -0.16 4.31
C ALA A 146 -6.73 -0.37 3.06
N ILE A 147 -6.43 -1.63 2.75
CA ILE A 147 -5.66 -2.04 1.57
C ILE A 147 -6.50 -3.02 0.78
N ALA A 148 -6.72 -2.72 -0.51
CA ALA A 148 -7.34 -3.65 -1.44
C ALA A 148 -6.28 -4.29 -2.33
N VAL A 149 -6.33 -5.60 -2.46
CA VAL A 149 -5.46 -6.37 -3.35
C VAL A 149 -6.36 -7.18 -4.29
N PRO A 150 -6.62 -6.68 -5.51
CA PRO A 150 -7.33 -7.45 -6.53
C PRO A 150 -6.54 -8.71 -6.91
N ASP A 151 -7.25 -9.80 -7.15
CA ASP A 151 -6.64 -11.10 -7.48
C ASP A 151 -5.57 -11.57 -6.49
N TYR A 152 -5.80 -11.34 -5.18
CA TYR A 152 -4.87 -11.73 -4.12
C TYR A 152 -4.54 -13.22 -4.13
N ASP A 153 -5.57 -14.03 -4.32
CA ASP A 153 -5.50 -15.47 -4.51
C ASP A 153 -6.73 -15.96 -5.31
N ASP A 154 -6.96 -17.25 -5.36
CA ASP A 154 -8.10 -17.86 -6.10
C ASP A 154 -9.48 -17.36 -5.62
N ARG A 155 -9.55 -16.68 -4.48
CA ARG A 155 -10.78 -16.05 -3.95
C ARG A 155 -11.05 -14.67 -4.56
N GLY A 156 -10.10 -14.10 -5.30
CA GLY A 156 -10.20 -12.80 -5.94
C GLY A 156 -9.81 -11.63 -5.03
N LEU A 157 -10.63 -10.57 -5.01
CA LEU A 157 -10.35 -9.36 -4.22
C LEU A 157 -10.22 -9.67 -2.73
N ALA A 158 -9.08 -9.31 -2.15
CA ALA A 158 -8.90 -9.25 -0.71
C ALA A 158 -8.86 -7.79 -0.22
N ILE A 159 -9.51 -7.53 0.91
CA ILE A 159 -9.46 -6.24 1.60
C ILE A 159 -8.90 -6.46 2.99
N PHE A 160 -7.78 -5.81 3.29
CA PHE A 160 -7.10 -5.85 4.59
C PHE A 160 -7.33 -4.54 5.32
N THR A 161 -7.57 -4.61 6.62
CA THR A 161 -7.83 -3.44 7.45
C THR A 161 -7.17 -3.57 8.80
N ALA A 162 -6.78 -2.44 9.37
CA ALA A 162 -6.39 -2.38 10.77
C ALA A 162 -6.86 -1.06 11.39
N GLU A 163 -7.12 -1.11 12.69
CA GLU A 163 -7.31 0.05 13.55
C GLU A 163 -6.33 -0.06 14.72
N ILE A 164 -5.68 1.03 15.05
CA ILE A 164 -4.66 1.07 16.11
C ILE A 164 -5.22 0.50 17.42
N TYR A 165 -4.53 -0.48 18.00
CA TYR A 165 -4.90 -1.22 19.23
C TYR A 165 -6.19 -2.05 19.14
N GLN A 166 -6.73 -2.29 17.93
CA GLN A 166 -7.94 -3.11 17.72
C GLN A 166 -7.66 -4.37 16.88
N GLY A 167 -6.43 -4.53 16.41
CA GLY A 167 -6.02 -5.65 15.59
C GLY A 167 -6.29 -5.46 14.11
N ALA A 168 -5.86 -6.43 13.33
CA ALA A 168 -6.02 -6.48 11.89
C ALA A 168 -7.10 -7.48 11.48
N LYS A 169 -7.77 -7.19 10.36
CA LYS A 169 -8.82 -8.05 9.78
C LYS A 169 -8.67 -8.11 8.27
N ALA A 170 -9.15 -9.20 7.69
CA ALA A 170 -9.25 -9.32 6.23
C ALA A 170 -10.60 -9.89 5.79
N SER A 171 -11.01 -9.50 4.59
CA SER A 171 -12.14 -10.06 3.84
C SER A 171 -11.61 -10.56 2.50
N TYR A 172 -11.94 -11.77 2.13
CA TYR A 172 -11.53 -12.40 0.87
C TYR A 172 -12.77 -12.73 0.03
N GLY A 173 -12.76 -12.35 -1.24
CA GLY A 173 -13.86 -12.63 -2.17
C GLY A 173 -15.22 -12.04 -1.73
N GLY A 174 -15.21 -10.95 -0.95
CA GLY A 174 -16.43 -10.31 -0.44
C GLY A 174 -17.04 -10.98 0.79
N ALA A 175 -16.36 -11.96 1.43
CA ALA A 175 -16.80 -12.54 2.69
C ALA A 175 -16.68 -11.55 3.86
N ASP A 176 -17.27 -11.90 5.01
CA ASP A 176 -17.16 -11.10 6.23
C ASP A 176 -15.70 -10.93 6.68
N PHE A 177 -15.38 -9.78 7.25
CA PHE A 177 -14.09 -9.50 7.83
C PHE A 177 -13.81 -10.41 9.03
N LYS A 178 -12.66 -11.10 8.99
CA LYS A 178 -12.18 -11.96 10.07
C LYS A 178 -10.84 -11.47 10.59
N PRO A 179 -10.56 -11.61 11.91
CA PRO A 179 -9.23 -11.33 12.44
C PRO A 179 -8.14 -12.12 11.69
N ILE A 180 -7.03 -11.46 11.43
CA ILE A 180 -5.82 -12.06 10.87
C ILE A 180 -4.65 -11.86 11.82
N HIS A 181 -3.68 -12.74 11.73
CA HIS A 181 -2.47 -12.72 12.54
C HIS A 181 -1.28 -13.16 11.70
N VAL A 182 -0.13 -12.61 12.01
CA VAL A 182 1.13 -13.08 11.45
C VAL A 182 1.36 -14.56 11.78
N SER A 183 2.23 -15.21 11.03
CA SER A 183 2.56 -16.63 11.25
C SER A 183 3.30 -16.87 12.58
N THR A 184 3.33 -18.12 13.03
CA THR A 184 4.08 -18.55 14.21
C THR A 184 5.41 -19.24 13.86
N GLN A 185 5.92 -19.07 12.62
CA GLN A 185 7.18 -19.66 12.17
C GLN A 185 8.36 -19.09 12.95
N LYS A 186 9.22 -19.99 13.46
CA LYS A 186 10.41 -19.65 14.26
C LYS A 186 11.73 -20.11 13.61
N ASP A 187 11.63 -20.99 12.63
CA ASP A 187 12.80 -21.51 11.92
C ASP A 187 12.97 -20.72 10.62
N ILE A 188 13.98 -19.84 10.58
CA ILE A 188 14.22 -18.96 9.44
C ILE A 188 14.45 -19.72 8.13
N LYS A 189 15.01 -20.96 8.20
CA LYS A 189 15.22 -21.78 7.00
C LYS A 189 13.94 -22.33 6.40
N LYS A 190 12.85 -22.31 7.15
CA LYS A 190 11.49 -22.70 6.73
C LYS A 190 10.60 -21.49 6.50
N ALA A 191 11.14 -20.30 6.63
CA ALA A 191 10.40 -19.08 6.40
C ALA A 191 10.01 -18.94 4.93
N ARG A 192 8.85 -18.34 4.72
CA ARG A 192 8.36 -17.88 3.40
C ARG A 192 8.67 -16.39 3.29
N MET A 193 9.37 -16.02 2.25
CA MET A 193 9.80 -14.65 2.05
C MET A 193 9.14 -14.07 0.81
N CYS A 194 8.58 -12.87 0.92
CA CYS A 194 8.20 -12.08 -0.24
C CYS A 194 9.14 -10.89 -0.44
N HIS A 195 9.39 -10.54 -1.68
CA HIS A 195 10.26 -9.43 -2.06
C HIS A 195 9.84 -8.84 -3.42
N SER A 196 10.40 -7.67 -3.79
CA SER A 196 9.97 -6.97 -4.99
C SER A 196 10.33 -7.73 -6.26
N LEU A 197 9.49 -7.63 -7.28
CA LEU A 197 9.76 -8.17 -8.61
C LEU A 197 10.65 -7.21 -9.43
N HIS A 198 10.31 -5.92 -9.46
CA HIS A 198 10.99 -4.93 -10.29
C HIS A 198 11.96 -4.01 -9.54
N TYR A 199 11.79 -3.87 -8.22
CA TYR A 199 12.52 -2.89 -7.40
C TYR A 199 13.36 -3.55 -6.31
N ASP A 200 13.91 -4.72 -6.61
CA ASP A 200 14.76 -5.45 -5.68
C ASP A 200 16.23 -5.12 -5.87
N MET A 201 17.04 -5.47 -4.89
CA MET A 201 18.48 -5.33 -4.92
C MET A 201 19.13 -6.72 -4.80
N PRO A 202 20.29 -6.94 -5.46
CA PRO A 202 20.96 -8.25 -5.43
C PRO A 202 21.20 -8.82 -4.04
N TRP A 203 21.43 -7.95 -3.03
CA TRP A 203 21.69 -8.40 -1.67
C TRP A 203 20.45 -9.05 -1.00
N VAL A 204 19.23 -8.71 -1.43
CA VAL A 204 18.01 -9.34 -0.90
C VAL A 204 17.94 -10.82 -1.30
N VAL A 205 18.23 -11.10 -2.57
CA VAL A 205 18.33 -12.48 -3.06
C VAL A 205 19.47 -13.23 -2.36
N GLN A 206 20.65 -12.58 -2.24
CA GLN A 206 21.81 -13.14 -1.54
C GLN A 206 21.53 -13.41 -0.05
N PHE A 207 20.73 -12.55 0.61
CA PHE A 207 20.25 -12.79 1.98
C PHE A 207 19.51 -14.12 2.06
N ALA A 208 18.48 -14.29 1.23
CA ALA A 208 17.68 -15.51 1.24
C ALA A 208 18.54 -16.78 0.96
N GLU A 209 19.47 -16.69 0.01
CA GLU A 209 20.37 -17.80 -0.33
C GLU A 209 21.33 -18.15 0.82
N LYS A 210 21.99 -17.14 1.40
CA LYS A 210 22.97 -17.36 2.48
C LYS A 210 22.32 -17.90 3.76
N ILE A 211 21.12 -17.46 4.10
CA ILE A 211 20.41 -17.91 5.29
C ILE A 211 19.66 -19.24 5.06
N GLY A 212 19.47 -19.62 3.79
CA GLY A 212 18.88 -20.90 3.39
C GLY A 212 17.37 -20.89 3.21
N ILE A 213 16.77 -19.72 2.99
CA ILE A 213 15.33 -19.58 2.66
C ILE A 213 15.10 -20.04 1.21
N LYS A 214 14.23 -21.05 1.05
CA LYS A 214 13.90 -21.65 -0.26
C LYS A 214 12.56 -21.19 -0.80
N ASP A 215 11.61 -20.91 0.07
CA ASP A 215 10.27 -20.50 -0.30
C ASP A 215 10.22 -18.98 -0.45
N ARG A 216 10.17 -18.53 -1.72
CA ARG A 216 10.26 -17.11 -2.09
C ARG A 216 9.18 -16.76 -3.10
N ILE A 217 8.51 -15.63 -2.87
CA ILE A 217 7.50 -15.08 -3.76
C ILE A 217 7.94 -13.69 -4.19
N GLN A 218 7.95 -13.43 -5.49
CA GLN A 218 8.20 -12.10 -6.05
C GLN A 218 6.91 -11.46 -6.51
N LEU A 219 6.63 -10.27 -6.00
CA LEU A 219 5.52 -9.42 -6.44
C LEU A 219 5.84 -7.97 -6.13
N ASP A 220 5.15 -7.06 -6.79
CA ASP A 220 5.20 -5.65 -6.43
C ASP A 220 4.07 -5.31 -5.46
N SER A 221 4.02 -4.08 -5.01
CA SER A 221 3.01 -3.49 -4.15
C SER A 221 3.05 -3.83 -2.66
N MET A 222 2.25 -3.09 -1.91
CA MET A 222 2.00 -3.28 -0.49
C MET A 222 1.25 -4.58 -0.16
N ALA A 223 0.84 -5.36 -1.17
CA ALA A 223 0.36 -6.73 -0.98
C ALA A 223 1.35 -7.59 -0.18
N LYS A 224 2.66 -7.28 -0.24
CA LYS A 224 3.70 -7.94 0.55
C LYS A 224 3.50 -7.75 2.06
N PHE A 225 3.08 -6.56 2.50
CA PHE A 225 2.69 -6.34 3.90
C PHE A 225 1.44 -7.16 4.26
N CYS A 226 0.47 -7.26 3.34
CA CYS A 226 -0.73 -8.06 3.54
C CYS A 226 -0.39 -9.54 3.74
N MET A 227 0.56 -10.07 2.95
CA MET A 227 1.02 -11.46 3.07
C MET A 227 1.74 -11.74 4.40
N VAL A 228 2.46 -10.77 4.94
CA VAL A 228 3.04 -10.91 6.29
C VAL A 228 1.94 -10.84 7.34
N ALA A 229 0.99 -9.92 7.21
CA ALA A 229 -0.07 -9.70 8.18
C ALA A 229 -1.04 -10.89 8.30
N ASP A 230 -1.36 -11.58 7.20
CA ASP A 230 -2.24 -12.75 7.23
C ASP A 230 -1.49 -14.09 7.44
N GLY A 231 -0.17 -14.00 7.58
CA GLY A 231 0.69 -15.17 7.81
C GLY A 231 0.96 -16.01 6.56
N SER A 232 0.64 -15.53 5.35
CA SER A 232 0.98 -16.19 4.08
C SER A 232 2.47 -16.12 3.79
N CYS A 233 3.16 -15.05 4.24
CA CYS A 233 4.61 -14.93 4.31
C CYS A 233 5.07 -14.62 5.74
N ASP A 234 6.35 -14.84 5.99
CA ASP A 234 6.96 -14.64 7.30
C ASP A 234 7.91 -13.44 7.31
N ILE A 235 8.43 -13.09 6.13
CA ILE A 235 9.46 -12.06 5.94
C ILE A 235 9.16 -11.28 4.65
N TYR A 236 9.20 -9.95 4.75
CA TYR A 236 9.28 -9.03 3.63
C TYR A 236 10.46 -8.09 3.83
N ILE A 237 11.32 -7.97 2.82
CA ILE A 237 12.45 -7.04 2.81
C ILE A 237 12.29 -6.13 1.60
N LYS A 238 12.38 -4.81 1.83
CA LYS A 238 12.33 -3.79 0.78
C LYS A 238 13.57 -2.90 0.85
N PRO A 239 14.50 -3.00 -0.10
CA PRO A 239 15.57 -2.00 -0.23
C PRO A 239 14.97 -0.67 -0.71
N ILE A 240 15.49 0.43 -0.16
CA ILE A 240 15.11 1.80 -0.54
C ILE A 240 16.40 2.55 -0.82
N MET A 241 16.85 2.49 -2.06
CA MET A 241 18.12 3.10 -2.48
C MET A 241 17.90 3.91 -3.76
N GLY A 242 18.29 5.19 -3.69
CA GLY A 242 18.22 6.07 -4.86
C GLY A 242 16.84 6.71 -5.12
N TYR A 243 15.87 6.50 -4.23
CA TYR A 243 14.55 7.16 -4.28
C TYR A 243 14.03 7.48 -2.87
N GLU A 244 13.08 8.38 -2.78
CA GLU A 244 12.44 8.74 -1.51
C GLU A 244 11.39 7.69 -1.10
N ALA A 245 11.29 7.44 0.22
CA ALA A 245 10.20 6.64 0.77
C ALA A 245 9.01 7.57 1.09
N PHE A 246 7.85 7.24 0.55
CA PHE A 246 6.65 8.03 0.76
C PHE A 246 5.71 7.42 1.81
N SER A 247 4.94 8.28 2.49
CA SER A 247 4.03 7.83 3.54
C SER A 247 2.91 6.93 3.02
N TRP A 248 2.43 7.15 1.80
CA TRP A 248 1.37 6.34 1.21
C TRP A 248 1.79 4.90 0.89
N ASP A 249 3.08 4.65 0.55
CA ASP A 249 3.62 3.30 0.29
C ASP A 249 3.71 2.45 1.56
N TYR A 250 3.96 3.08 2.73
CA TYR A 250 4.39 2.36 3.93
C TYR A 250 3.46 2.49 5.12
N SER A 251 2.75 3.61 5.29
CA SER A 251 1.90 3.80 6.48
C SER A 251 0.75 2.80 6.59
N PRO A 252 0.07 2.38 5.48
CA PRO A 252 -0.97 1.38 5.57
C PRO A 252 -0.41 0.01 5.98
N GLY A 253 0.70 -0.41 5.34
CA GLY A 253 1.33 -1.71 5.59
C GLY A 253 1.98 -1.81 6.97
N ASP A 254 2.62 -0.73 7.44
CA ASP A 254 3.20 -0.64 8.79
C ASP A 254 2.14 -0.87 9.87
N LEU A 255 1.00 -0.17 9.78
CA LEU A 255 -0.09 -0.35 10.72
C LEU A 255 -0.67 -1.76 10.65
N LEU A 256 -0.93 -2.26 9.43
CA LEU A 256 -1.55 -3.57 9.22
C LEU A 256 -0.72 -4.69 9.86
N VAL A 257 0.58 -4.73 9.58
CA VAL A 257 1.46 -5.79 10.10
C VAL A 257 1.59 -5.72 11.62
N ARG A 258 1.73 -4.52 12.18
CA ARG A 258 1.82 -4.35 13.64
C ARG A 258 0.53 -4.76 14.36
N GLU A 259 -0.60 -4.40 13.83
CA GLU A 259 -1.90 -4.80 14.41
C GLU A 259 -2.20 -6.29 14.22
N ALA A 260 -1.56 -6.94 13.24
CA ALA A 260 -1.58 -8.41 13.10
C ALA A 260 -0.59 -9.13 14.04
N GLY A 261 0.23 -8.41 14.82
CA GLY A 261 1.21 -8.94 15.77
C GLY A 261 2.62 -9.10 15.23
N GLY A 262 2.91 -8.53 14.03
CA GLY A 262 4.25 -8.51 13.44
C GLY A 262 5.08 -7.28 13.82
N ILE A 263 6.25 -7.17 13.23
CA ILE A 263 7.19 -6.06 13.43
C ILE A 263 7.57 -5.47 12.07
N VAL A 264 7.57 -4.14 11.99
CA VAL A 264 8.08 -3.38 10.84
C VAL A 264 9.09 -2.35 11.33
N THR A 265 10.31 -2.39 10.78
CA THR A 265 11.39 -1.44 11.07
C THR A 265 12.16 -1.09 9.80
N ASP A 266 13.07 -0.13 9.90
CA ASP A 266 14.15 0.00 8.93
C ASP A 266 15.25 -1.06 9.18
N LEU A 267 16.36 -1.00 8.42
CA LEU A 267 17.44 -2.00 8.55
C LEU A 267 18.27 -1.84 9.84
N ASP A 268 18.15 -0.71 10.55
CA ASP A 268 18.78 -0.44 11.86
C ASP A 268 17.85 -0.79 13.03
N GLU A 269 16.78 -1.51 12.76
CA GLU A 269 15.75 -1.90 13.74
C GLU A 269 15.02 -0.69 14.37
N GLU A 270 15.10 0.48 13.72
CA GLU A 270 14.35 1.65 14.14
C GLU A 270 12.95 1.65 13.54
N ARG A 271 11.99 2.11 14.33
CA ARG A 271 10.60 2.16 13.91
C ARG A 271 10.40 3.19 12.81
N LEU A 272 9.57 2.87 11.82
CA LEU A 272 9.17 3.83 10.79
C LEU A 272 8.47 5.03 11.43
N THR A 273 8.83 6.23 10.99
CA THR A 273 8.14 7.46 11.35
C THR A 273 7.66 8.18 10.09
N PHE A 274 6.56 8.89 10.21
CA PHE A 274 5.95 9.56 9.09
C PHE A 274 5.93 11.06 9.33
N LYS A 275 6.19 11.84 8.30
CA LYS A 275 6.11 13.29 8.35
C LYS A 275 5.65 13.81 7.00
N ASP A 276 4.48 14.43 6.97
CA ASP A 276 3.86 14.88 5.75
C ASP A 276 3.72 13.70 4.75
N ASN A 277 4.28 13.83 3.56
CA ASN A 277 4.28 12.78 2.54
C ASN A 277 5.47 11.81 2.64
N LYS A 278 6.32 11.90 3.67
CA LYS A 278 7.55 11.10 3.77
C LYS A 278 7.46 10.03 4.84
N CYS A 279 7.96 8.85 4.50
CA CYS A 279 8.38 7.83 5.45
C CYS A 279 9.85 8.08 5.79
N ILE A 280 10.14 8.37 7.04
CA ILE A 280 11.49 8.69 7.52
C ILE A 280 12.16 7.40 7.98
N LEU A 281 13.31 7.11 7.41
CA LEU A 281 14.14 5.95 7.69
C LEU A 281 15.54 6.43 8.10
N ARG A 282 16.19 5.70 9.00
CA ARG A 282 17.61 5.92 9.33
C ARG A 282 18.53 5.13 8.41
N SER A 283 18.06 4.01 7.92
CA SER A 283 18.81 3.12 7.02
C SER A 283 18.03 2.82 5.75
N PRO A 284 18.71 2.42 4.63
CA PRO A 284 18.12 2.41 3.31
C PRO A 284 17.31 1.14 3.01
N GLY A 285 16.31 0.85 3.81
CA GLY A 285 15.42 -0.27 3.57
C GLY A 285 14.45 -0.55 4.71
N ILE A 286 13.54 -1.48 4.49
CA ILE A 286 12.51 -1.90 5.44
C ILE A 286 12.53 -3.40 5.60
N ILE A 287 12.36 -3.84 6.85
CA ILE A 287 12.13 -5.22 7.24
C ILE A 287 10.75 -5.31 7.86
N SER A 288 9.91 -6.19 7.33
CA SER A 288 8.62 -6.55 7.90
C SER A 288 8.59 -8.06 8.14
N THR A 289 8.24 -8.49 9.34
CA THR A 289 8.26 -9.90 9.71
C THR A 289 7.10 -10.29 10.62
N ASN A 290 6.97 -11.60 10.87
CA ASN A 290 6.06 -12.13 11.87
C ASN A 290 6.49 -11.84 13.34
N GLY A 291 7.50 -11.01 13.56
CA GLY A 291 8.03 -10.64 14.86
C GLY A 291 8.96 -11.68 15.49
N LEU A 292 8.72 -12.97 15.27
CA LEU A 292 9.53 -14.05 15.84
C LEU A 292 10.90 -14.22 15.14
N LEU A 293 10.97 -13.80 13.88
CA LEU A 293 12.17 -13.87 13.04
C LEU A 293 12.89 -12.51 12.92
N HIS A 294 12.33 -11.43 13.49
CA HIS A 294 12.76 -10.06 13.18
C HIS A 294 14.22 -9.82 13.50
N ASN A 295 14.63 -10.08 14.73
CA ASN A 295 16.00 -9.82 15.18
C ASN A 295 17.02 -10.67 14.39
N GLU A 296 16.70 -11.95 14.11
CA GLU A 296 17.59 -12.84 13.34
C GLU A 296 17.77 -12.31 11.90
N VAL A 297 16.70 -11.80 11.29
CA VAL A 297 16.74 -11.18 9.94
C VAL A 297 17.57 -9.91 9.98
N ALA A 298 17.30 -8.99 10.89
CA ALA A 298 17.99 -7.72 11.01
C ALA A 298 19.48 -7.89 11.29
N ASP A 299 19.85 -8.73 12.28
CA ASP A 299 21.24 -9.05 12.60
C ASP A 299 21.98 -9.64 11.41
N PHE A 300 21.36 -10.58 10.70
CA PHE A 300 22.00 -11.18 9.52
C PHE A 300 22.25 -10.16 8.41
N ILE A 301 21.29 -9.28 8.14
CA ILE A 301 21.43 -8.23 7.12
C ILE A 301 22.55 -7.27 7.52
N ARG A 302 22.54 -6.79 8.77
CA ARG A 302 23.56 -5.87 9.28
C ARG A 302 24.96 -6.44 9.17
N ILE A 303 25.17 -7.68 9.61
CA ILE A 303 26.50 -8.33 9.62
C ILE A 303 27.00 -8.61 8.21
N ASN A 304 26.16 -9.01 7.27
CA ASN A 304 26.58 -9.54 5.97
C ASN A 304 26.53 -8.53 4.83
N PHE A 305 25.78 -7.43 4.95
CA PHE A 305 25.55 -6.51 3.84
C PHE A 305 25.82 -5.05 4.18
N PHE A 306 25.79 -4.68 5.47
CA PHE A 306 25.96 -3.29 5.91
C PHE A 306 27.00 -3.12 7.04
N SER A 307 27.85 -4.13 7.29
CA SER A 307 28.99 -3.97 8.22
C SER A 307 29.94 -2.90 7.68
N ILE A 308 30.12 -1.82 8.43
CA ILE A 308 31.16 -0.81 8.24
C ILE A 308 32.45 -1.29 8.92
#